data_6ff09fe9d94ba6324b5b49929146c92e
#
_entry.id   6ff09fe9d94ba6324b5b49929146c92e
#
_cell.length_a   1.000
_cell.length_b   1.000
_cell.length_c   1.000
_cell.angle_alpha   90.00
_cell.angle_beta   90.00
_cell.angle_gamma   90.00
#
_symmetry.space_group_name_H-M   'P 1'
#
loop_
_entity.id
_entity.type
_entity.pdbx_description
1 polymer ?
#
loop_
_entity_poly.entity_id
_entity_poly.type
_entity_poly.pdbx_seq_one_letter_code
_entity_poly.pdbx_strand_id
1 'polypeptide(L)'
;PGASISLTMRGNRSLKADNNPLVLVDGIDYGSFVDINPTDIESIEVLKDISSTAIYGTKGANGVIIITTKSGAKGQKTKIDFNAYVSIKNKAKYPRMMNGEEYAQLKREAYRTTNSAAPDQYMDDALIFNAEELEYLEKGYWVDWQDLLLGTGITQNYEISMSGGTEKTSYSLSFGFQDDKGLLKNDVLKRYNGRISLDHKINKIFNVGVNVSYTFKDQDKRQNPLNLANKIPCIGRAYDDNGNFILNPAPGNSSAFSPLCDEQPGAYEDNIRTKRMFASGYLNVNILKDFFFKSTIGIDVTDSREGIYKDKNTVANLGVKSTSSVQADNDWRYTWENILNYSKTFGKHGLTAMIGSSTTAYGYEKVLASGANQASALTSFHDLGANADSKENASQLIETQMVSFFGRLNYKFNERYLFQASLRADGSSVLAKGHKWGYFPSASAAWRISEEGFMADQDIFSNLKLRLSWGVAGNSAIDAYATLGGLKKSVYTFGSSVYGYYPSEIANKDLTWEKTSTWNLGLDFSILRNRISGTIDTYISQTSDLLLPSLLPSSTGYASVMQNIGKTENKGIEVTLNTIWFQNKNFSWNTDW
;
A
#
# COMPACT_ATOMS: atom_id res chain seq x y z
N PRO A 1 3.84 -5.62 -13.17
CA PRO A 1 2.70 -4.69 -13.16
C PRO A 1 1.87 -4.84 -11.88
N GLY A 2 1.24 -3.73 -11.42
CA GLY A 2 0.31 -3.79 -10.27
C GLY A 2 0.94 -4.04 -8.89
N ALA A 3 2.24 -3.83 -8.72
CA ALA A 3 2.89 -3.99 -7.42
C ALA A 3 2.34 -2.98 -6.40
N SER A 4 2.15 -3.45 -5.15
CA SER A 4 1.79 -2.58 -4.03
C SER A 4 3.01 -1.79 -3.56
N ILE A 5 2.78 -0.53 -3.16
CA ILE A 5 3.79 0.33 -2.57
C ILE A 5 3.52 0.40 -1.06
N SER A 6 4.53 0.10 -0.25
CA SER A 6 4.51 0.32 1.19
C SER A 6 5.21 1.65 1.49
N LEU A 7 4.56 2.48 2.28
CA LEU A 7 5.08 3.78 2.73
C LEU A 7 5.24 3.75 4.24
N THR A 8 6.38 4.25 4.71
CA THR A 8 6.65 4.36 6.15
C THR A 8 7.12 5.77 6.45
N MET A 9 6.57 6.39 7.50
CA MET A 9 6.99 7.69 7.99
C MET A 9 7.53 7.61 9.41
N ARG A 10 8.75 8.14 9.64
CA ARG A 10 9.41 8.20 10.96
C ARG A 10 9.56 6.84 11.64
N GLY A 11 9.76 5.75 10.83
CA GLY A 11 9.96 4.38 11.30
C GLY A 11 8.68 3.64 11.70
N ASN A 12 8.83 2.36 12.05
CA ASN A 12 7.71 1.53 12.47
C ASN A 12 7.37 1.83 13.95
N ARG A 13 6.11 2.08 14.22
CA ARG A 13 5.59 2.36 15.56
C ARG A 13 5.02 1.11 16.22
N SER A 14 4.34 0.30 15.45
CA SER A 14 3.82 -1.00 15.89
C SER A 14 4.57 -2.15 15.22
N LEU A 15 4.66 -3.28 15.93
CA LEU A 15 5.30 -4.52 15.43
C LEU A 15 4.33 -5.41 14.66
N LYS A 16 3.02 -5.28 14.89
CA LYS A 16 1.97 -6.11 14.26
C LYS A 16 0.93 -5.30 13.53
N ALA A 17 0.57 -4.13 14.06
CA ALA A 17 -0.39 -3.24 13.41
C ALA A 17 0.22 -2.59 12.16
N ASP A 18 -0.66 -2.15 11.26
CA ASP A 18 -0.26 -1.42 10.05
C ASP A 18 0.52 -0.15 10.39
N ASN A 19 1.65 0.05 9.74
CA ASN A 19 2.50 1.23 9.86
C ASN A 19 2.37 2.20 8.68
N ASN A 20 1.46 1.93 7.75
CA ASN A 20 1.21 2.83 6.62
C ASN A 20 0.58 4.14 7.08
N PRO A 21 0.92 5.27 6.46
CA PRO A 21 0.24 6.53 6.70
C PRO A 21 -1.20 6.48 6.19
N LEU A 22 -2.07 7.26 6.82
CA LEU A 22 -3.40 7.50 6.31
C LEU A 22 -3.34 8.28 5.00
N VAL A 23 -3.95 7.77 3.94
CA VAL A 23 -4.09 8.47 2.67
C VAL A 23 -5.49 9.06 2.55
N LEU A 24 -5.58 10.37 2.42
CA LEU A 24 -6.83 11.08 2.19
C LEU A 24 -6.86 11.63 0.76
N VAL A 25 -7.93 11.36 0.05
CA VAL A 25 -8.20 11.96 -1.26
C VAL A 25 -9.42 12.87 -1.14
N ASP A 26 -9.23 14.15 -1.40
CA ASP A 26 -10.25 15.19 -1.24
C ASP A 26 -10.92 15.18 0.15
N GLY A 27 -10.14 14.77 1.18
CA GLY A 27 -10.56 14.70 2.58
C GLY A 27 -11.17 13.37 3.02
N ILE A 28 -11.32 12.37 2.14
CA ILE A 28 -11.87 11.04 2.45
C ILE A 28 -10.76 9.99 2.46
N ASP A 29 -10.81 9.07 3.43
CA ASP A 29 -9.90 7.92 3.54
C ASP A 29 -9.97 7.04 2.29
N TYR A 30 -8.84 6.94 1.58
CA TYR A 30 -8.74 6.27 0.28
C TYR A 30 -8.14 4.86 0.36
N GLY A 31 -7.54 4.49 1.48
CA GLY A 31 -6.92 3.18 1.69
C GLY A 31 -5.61 2.97 0.92
N SER A 32 -5.57 3.14 -0.39
CA SER A 32 -4.37 2.98 -1.23
C SER A 32 -4.32 4.01 -2.34
N PHE A 33 -3.21 4.73 -2.49
CA PHE A 33 -3.08 5.75 -3.53
C PHE A 33 -2.53 5.23 -4.87
N VAL A 34 -2.19 3.96 -4.95
CA VAL A 34 -1.66 3.33 -6.18
C VAL A 34 -2.67 3.39 -7.35
N ASP A 35 -3.96 3.51 -7.03
CA ASP A 35 -5.04 3.52 -8.02
C ASP A 35 -5.36 4.91 -8.58
N ILE A 36 -4.84 5.97 -7.96
CA ILE A 36 -5.06 7.35 -8.44
C ILE A 36 -4.19 7.59 -9.66
N ASN A 37 -4.79 8.17 -10.70
CA ASN A 37 -3.99 8.61 -11.83
C ASN A 37 -3.14 9.82 -11.41
N PRO A 38 -1.81 9.78 -11.53
CA PRO A 38 -0.93 10.90 -11.16
C PRO A 38 -1.30 12.22 -11.82
N THR A 39 -1.83 12.19 -13.03
CA THR A 39 -2.23 13.38 -13.78
C THR A 39 -3.51 14.04 -13.25
N ASP A 40 -4.33 13.30 -12.47
CA ASP A 40 -5.48 13.87 -11.75
C ASP A 40 -5.09 14.58 -10.44
N ILE A 41 -3.83 14.46 -10.00
CA ILE A 41 -3.35 15.04 -8.75
C ILE A 41 -2.98 16.51 -8.97
N GLU A 42 -3.49 17.40 -8.11
CA GLU A 42 -3.11 18.81 -8.04
C GLU A 42 -1.99 19.02 -7.03
N SER A 43 -2.12 18.45 -5.83
CA SER A 43 -1.10 18.54 -4.77
C SER A 43 -1.07 17.30 -3.89
N ILE A 44 0.11 17.04 -3.30
CA ILE A 44 0.33 16.03 -2.28
C ILE A 44 0.95 16.74 -1.08
N GLU A 45 0.29 16.67 0.07
CA GLU A 45 0.76 17.22 1.33
C GLU A 45 1.02 16.09 2.32
N VAL A 46 2.18 16.13 3.00
CA VAL A 46 2.57 15.11 3.98
C VAL A 46 2.61 15.72 5.36
N LEU A 47 1.68 15.31 6.21
CA LEU A 47 1.61 15.73 7.61
C LEU A 47 2.35 14.73 8.49
N LYS A 48 3.44 15.17 9.11
CA LYS A 48 4.30 14.32 9.96
C LYS A 48 4.13 14.63 11.44
N ASP A 49 3.76 15.89 11.79
CA ASP A 49 3.63 16.35 13.16
C ASP A 49 2.34 15.88 13.80
N ILE A 50 2.44 15.37 15.03
CA ILE A 50 1.30 14.85 15.78
C ILE A 50 0.21 15.92 16.01
N SER A 51 0.58 17.18 16.19
CA SER A 51 -0.40 18.26 16.34
C SER A 51 -1.23 18.51 15.09
N SER A 52 -0.66 18.27 13.89
CA SER A 52 -1.35 18.37 12.61
C SER A 52 -2.21 17.12 12.35
N THR A 53 -1.70 15.93 12.71
CA THR A 53 -2.36 14.65 12.40
C THR A 53 -3.39 14.23 13.44
N ALA A 54 -3.40 14.83 14.65
CA ALA A 54 -4.30 14.47 15.75
C ALA A 54 -5.79 14.53 15.38
N ILE A 55 -6.20 15.45 14.50
CA ILE A 55 -7.60 15.56 14.06
C ILE A 55 -8.05 14.38 13.19
N TYR A 56 -7.10 13.66 12.55
CA TYR A 56 -7.38 12.49 11.73
C TYR A 56 -7.42 11.20 12.55
N GLY A 57 -7.23 11.32 13.87
CA GLY A 57 -7.42 10.27 14.85
C GLY A 57 -6.38 9.17 14.77
N THR A 58 -6.83 7.98 15.11
CA THR A 58 -5.99 6.79 15.23
C THR A 58 -5.29 6.41 13.94
N LYS A 59 -5.95 6.61 12.80
CA LYS A 59 -5.35 6.37 11.48
C LYS A 59 -4.23 7.37 11.16
N GLY A 60 -4.26 8.58 11.73
CA GLY A 60 -3.22 9.60 11.58
C GLY A 60 -1.96 9.37 12.43
N ALA A 61 -1.94 8.34 13.29
CA ALA A 61 -0.79 8.02 14.14
C ALA A 61 0.51 7.83 13.33
N ASN A 62 0.44 7.17 12.19
CA ASN A 62 1.59 6.91 11.30
C ASN A 62 1.88 8.05 10.30
N GLY A 63 1.24 9.21 10.49
CA GLY A 63 1.27 10.34 9.56
C GLY A 63 0.09 10.34 8.60
N VAL A 64 -0.09 11.44 7.88
CA VAL A 64 -1.19 11.61 6.92
C VAL A 64 -0.66 12.15 5.61
N ILE A 65 -1.08 11.54 4.52
CA ILE A 65 -0.85 12.01 3.16
C ILE A 65 -2.18 12.55 2.63
N ILE A 66 -2.22 13.84 2.34
CA ILE A 66 -3.39 14.48 1.76
C ILE A 66 -3.15 14.67 0.28
N ILE A 67 -4.01 14.08 -0.53
CA ILE A 67 -4.01 14.22 -1.97
C ILE A 67 -5.20 15.08 -2.35
N THR A 68 -4.93 16.22 -2.97
CA THR A 68 -5.95 17.07 -3.57
C THR A 68 -5.99 16.79 -5.06
N THR A 69 -7.15 16.48 -5.58
CA THR A 69 -7.33 16.20 -7.00
C THR A 69 -7.67 17.47 -7.78
N LYS A 70 -7.30 17.50 -9.07
CA LYS A 70 -7.58 18.62 -9.96
C LYS A 70 -9.07 18.91 -10.04
N SER A 71 -9.41 20.17 -9.90
CA SER A 71 -10.76 20.71 -10.05
C SER A 71 -10.78 21.81 -11.12
N GLY A 72 -11.96 22.10 -11.68
CA GLY A 72 -12.12 23.25 -12.55
C GLY A 72 -12.11 24.56 -11.77
N ALA A 73 -11.64 25.64 -12.37
CA ALA A 73 -11.72 26.98 -11.78
C ALA A 73 -12.98 27.71 -12.23
N LYS A 74 -13.64 28.41 -11.28
CA LYS A 74 -14.83 29.23 -11.60
C LYS A 74 -14.44 30.40 -12.52
N GLY A 75 -15.28 30.67 -13.53
CA GLY A 75 -15.01 31.69 -14.52
C GLY A 75 -13.96 31.34 -15.58
N GLN A 76 -13.42 30.14 -15.55
CA GLN A 76 -12.43 29.67 -16.51
C GLN A 76 -13.08 29.11 -17.76
N LYS A 77 -12.57 29.48 -18.94
CA LYS A 77 -12.92 28.83 -20.20
C LYS A 77 -12.53 27.36 -20.15
N THR A 78 -13.31 26.53 -20.83
CA THR A 78 -13.00 25.10 -20.96
C THR A 78 -11.59 24.90 -21.53
N LYS A 79 -10.80 24.13 -20.82
CA LYS A 79 -9.45 23.69 -21.21
C LYS A 79 -9.49 22.19 -21.41
N ILE A 80 -8.89 21.70 -22.47
CA ILE A 80 -8.71 20.28 -22.76
C ILE A 80 -7.20 20.01 -22.75
N ASP A 81 -6.80 19.03 -21.97
CA ASP A 81 -5.41 18.58 -21.89
C ASP A 81 -5.35 17.10 -22.31
N PHE A 82 -4.33 16.78 -23.11
CA PHE A 82 -4.01 15.41 -23.48
C PHE A 82 -2.59 15.09 -23.03
N ASN A 83 -2.42 14.00 -22.30
CA ASN A 83 -1.14 13.50 -21.84
C ASN A 83 -0.93 12.09 -22.35
N ALA A 84 0.27 11.80 -22.86
CA ALA A 84 0.67 10.47 -23.23
C ALA A 84 2.14 10.27 -22.91
N TYR A 85 2.48 9.08 -22.39
CA TYR A 85 3.87 8.68 -22.20
C TYR A 85 4.06 7.19 -22.45
N VAL A 86 5.28 6.84 -22.83
CA VAL A 86 5.76 5.48 -22.96
C VAL A 86 6.96 5.30 -22.04
N SER A 87 6.98 4.24 -21.24
CA SER A 87 8.10 3.88 -20.39
C SER A 87 8.62 2.50 -20.76
N ILE A 88 9.93 2.38 -20.89
CA ILE A 88 10.60 1.11 -21.17
C ILE A 88 11.24 0.62 -19.87
N LYS A 89 10.93 -0.61 -19.50
CA LYS A 89 11.44 -1.27 -18.30
C LYS A 89 12.44 -2.33 -18.70
N ASN A 90 13.63 -2.25 -18.18
CA ASN A 90 14.65 -3.28 -18.36
C ASN A 90 15.00 -3.91 -17.01
N LYS A 91 15.53 -5.14 -17.06
CA LYS A 91 16.10 -5.78 -15.88
C LYS A 91 17.18 -4.88 -15.26
N ALA A 92 17.08 -4.65 -13.96
CA ALA A 92 18.15 -4.01 -13.19
C ALA A 92 19.36 -4.96 -13.10
N LYS A 93 20.43 -4.53 -12.44
CA LYS A 93 21.62 -5.37 -12.25
C LYS A 93 21.24 -6.63 -11.48
N TYR A 94 21.34 -7.79 -12.13
CA TYR A 94 21.13 -9.12 -11.57
C TYR A 94 22.48 -9.79 -11.23
N PRO A 95 22.56 -10.64 -10.21
CA PRO A 95 23.73 -11.50 -10.04
C PRO A 95 23.89 -12.37 -11.28
N ARG A 96 25.08 -12.38 -11.85
CA ARG A 96 25.39 -13.27 -12.97
C ARG A 96 25.34 -14.72 -12.48
N MET A 97 24.61 -15.56 -13.19
CA MET A 97 24.61 -17.00 -12.96
C MET A 97 25.83 -17.66 -13.61
N MET A 98 26.16 -18.84 -13.15
CA MET A 98 27.23 -19.64 -13.74
C MET A 98 26.86 -20.07 -15.16
N ASN A 99 27.86 -20.06 -16.04
CA ASN A 99 27.74 -20.74 -17.34
C ASN A 99 28.00 -22.24 -17.18
N GLY A 100 27.90 -23.00 -18.29
CA GLY A 100 28.06 -24.45 -18.26
C GLY A 100 29.42 -24.93 -17.76
N GLU A 101 30.51 -24.23 -18.13
CA GLU A 101 31.87 -24.59 -17.69
C GLU A 101 32.09 -24.27 -16.22
N GLU A 102 31.64 -23.11 -15.75
CA GLU A 102 31.75 -22.72 -14.35
C GLU A 102 30.93 -23.66 -13.44
N TYR A 103 29.76 -24.07 -13.89
CA TYR A 103 28.95 -25.06 -13.18
C TYR A 103 29.61 -26.44 -13.16
N ALA A 104 30.17 -26.87 -14.28
CA ALA A 104 30.93 -28.13 -14.35
C ALA A 104 32.14 -28.12 -13.42
N GLN A 105 32.88 -27.00 -13.38
CA GLN A 105 34.01 -26.83 -12.48
C GLN A 105 33.58 -26.87 -11.01
N LEU A 106 32.47 -26.20 -10.65
CA LEU A 106 31.90 -26.26 -9.31
C LEU A 106 31.53 -27.70 -8.93
N LYS A 107 30.94 -28.48 -9.86
CA LYS A 107 30.56 -29.88 -9.64
C LYS A 107 31.81 -30.74 -9.44
N ARG A 108 32.85 -30.57 -10.27
CA ARG A 108 34.16 -31.25 -10.10
C ARG A 108 34.76 -30.94 -8.74
N GLU A 109 34.74 -29.68 -8.30
CA GLU A 109 35.28 -29.26 -7.01
C GLU A 109 34.49 -29.86 -5.83
N ALA A 110 33.16 -29.91 -5.95
CA ALA A 110 32.31 -30.55 -4.95
C ALA A 110 32.62 -32.04 -4.78
N TYR A 111 32.83 -32.76 -5.90
CA TYR A 111 33.19 -34.18 -5.86
C TYR A 111 34.62 -34.40 -5.39
N ARG A 112 35.58 -33.52 -5.72
CA ARG A 112 36.95 -33.58 -5.22
C ARG A 112 37.00 -33.64 -3.69
N THR A 113 36.20 -32.82 -2.99
CA THR A 113 36.15 -32.81 -1.53
C THR A 113 35.60 -34.11 -0.93
N THR A 114 34.91 -34.95 -1.70
CA THR A 114 34.41 -36.26 -1.26
C THR A 114 35.37 -37.43 -1.63
N ASN A 115 36.40 -37.18 -2.41
CA ASN A 115 37.38 -38.16 -2.82
C ASN A 115 38.38 -38.44 -1.69
N SER A 116 38.01 -39.33 -0.77
CA SER A 116 38.83 -39.66 0.40
C SER A 116 40.17 -40.36 0.05
N ALA A 117 40.26 -40.98 -1.15
CA ALA A 117 41.47 -41.66 -1.60
C ALA A 117 42.54 -40.71 -2.17
N ALA A 118 42.12 -39.62 -2.79
CA ALA A 118 43.00 -38.60 -3.39
C ALA A 118 42.35 -37.19 -3.31
N PRO A 119 42.33 -36.54 -2.14
CA PRO A 119 41.58 -35.29 -1.93
C PRO A 119 42.13 -34.08 -2.71
N ASP A 120 43.35 -34.18 -3.24
CA ASP A 120 43.97 -33.16 -4.08
C ASP A 120 43.79 -33.36 -5.59
N GLN A 121 43.06 -34.42 -6.00
CA GLN A 121 42.84 -34.74 -7.41
C GLN A 121 41.34 -34.70 -7.75
N TYR A 122 41.03 -34.20 -8.94
CA TYR A 122 39.67 -34.30 -9.47
C TYR A 122 39.39 -35.79 -9.83
N MET A 123 38.15 -36.17 -9.61
CA MET A 123 37.64 -37.44 -10.10
C MET A 123 37.46 -37.37 -11.64
N ASP A 124 37.45 -38.52 -12.29
CA ASP A 124 37.10 -38.63 -13.72
C ASP A 124 35.69 -38.08 -13.95
N ASP A 125 35.50 -37.27 -14.98
CA ASP A 125 34.21 -36.70 -15.35
C ASP A 125 33.12 -37.76 -15.55
N ALA A 126 33.45 -38.93 -16.00
CA ALA A 126 32.53 -40.06 -16.12
C ALA A 126 31.96 -40.57 -14.79
N LEU A 127 32.61 -40.26 -13.67
CA LEU A 127 32.13 -40.55 -12.30
C LEU A 127 31.33 -39.39 -11.67
N ILE A 128 31.46 -38.20 -12.25
CA ILE A 128 30.84 -36.96 -11.74
C ILE A 128 29.55 -36.63 -12.51
N PHE A 129 29.59 -36.79 -13.82
CA PHE A 129 28.51 -36.44 -14.74
C PHE A 129 27.88 -37.72 -15.31
N ASN A 130 26.58 -37.69 -15.57
CA ASN A 130 25.93 -38.76 -16.33
C ASN A 130 26.25 -38.63 -17.84
N ALA A 131 25.93 -39.64 -18.62
CA ALA A 131 26.25 -39.68 -20.04
C ALA A 131 25.66 -38.53 -20.85
N GLU A 132 24.45 -38.08 -20.49
CA GLU A 132 23.75 -36.97 -21.14
C GLU A 132 24.37 -35.61 -20.75
N GLU A 133 24.77 -35.45 -19.50
CA GLU A 133 25.52 -34.27 -19.06
C GLU A 133 26.87 -34.13 -19.77
N LEU A 134 27.59 -35.24 -19.94
CA LEU A 134 28.86 -35.25 -20.68
C LEU A 134 28.66 -34.88 -22.16
N GLU A 135 27.64 -35.40 -22.80
CA GLU A 135 27.27 -35.05 -24.18
C GLU A 135 26.96 -33.53 -24.27
N TYR A 136 26.23 -32.98 -23.30
CA TYR A 136 25.86 -31.58 -23.31
C TYR A 136 27.06 -30.66 -23.04
N LEU A 137 27.98 -31.10 -22.19
CA LEU A 137 29.24 -30.38 -21.94
C LEU A 137 30.11 -30.37 -23.20
N GLU A 138 30.25 -31.52 -23.88
CA GLU A 138 31.01 -31.65 -25.14
C GLU A 138 30.43 -30.77 -26.26
N LYS A 139 29.10 -30.72 -26.35
CA LYS A 139 28.40 -29.88 -27.33
C LYS A 139 28.24 -28.43 -26.93
N GLY A 140 28.65 -28.06 -25.70
CA GLY A 140 28.50 -26.69 -25.16
C GLY A 140 27.05 -26.28 -24.93
N TYR A 141 26.14 -27.21 -24.61
CA TYR A 141 24.74 -26.94 -24.32
C TYR A 141 24.55 -26.52 -22.89
N TRP A 142 24.23 -25.24 -22.70
CA TRP A 142 23.85 -24.68 -21.43
C TRP A 142 22.84 -23.53 -21.61
N VAL A 143 22.09 -23.22 -20.57
CA VAL A 143 20.98 -22.27 -20.60
C VAL A 143 21.16 -21.19 -19.56
N ASP A 144 21.08 -19.93 -19.98
CA ASP A 144 20.83 -18.80 -19.07
C ASP A 144 19.32 -18.68 -18.87
N TRP A 145 18.83 -19.31 -17.79
CA TRP A 145 17.41 -19.32 -17.46
C TRP A 145 16.85 -17.94 -17.16
N GLN A 146 17.66 -17.04 -16.57
CA GLN A 146 17.23 -15.69 -16.28
C GLN A 146 17.01 -14.88 -17.55
N ASP A 147 17.87 -15.04 -18.53
CA ASP A 147 17.77 -14.31 -19.80
C ASP A 147 16.56 -14.77 -20.64
N LEU A 148 16.22 -16.06 -20.56
CA LEU A 148 15.03 -16.60 -21.24
C LEU A 148 13.71 -16.13 -20.60
N LEU A 149 13.70 -15.89 -19.28
CA LEU A 149 12.50 -15.52 -18.53
C LEU A 149 12.23 -14.02 -18.55
N LEU A 150 13.27 -13.20 -18.58
CA LEU A 150 13.17 -11.75 -18.42
C LEU A 150 13.29 -11.04 -19.77
N GLY A 151 12.21 -10.41 -20.15
CA GLY A 151 12.14 -9.57 -21.34
C GLY A 151 12.24 -8.07 -21.01
N THR A 152 11.82 -7.26 -21.98
CA THR A 152 11.64 -5.80 -21.82
C THR A 152 10.17 -5.52 -21.57
N GLY A 153 9.87 -4.85 -20.48
CA GLY A 153 8.53 -4.36 -20.18
C GLY A 153 8.26 -3.00 -20.82
N ILE A 154 7.03 -2.75 -21.20
CA ILE A 154 6.59 -1.49 -21.80
C ILE A 154 5.32 -1.03 -21.10
N THR A 155 5.34 0.20 -20.59
CA THR A 155 4.14 0.88 -20.09
C THR A 155 3.74 1.96 -21.08
N GLN A 156 2.49 1.96 -21.49
CA GLN A 156 1.86 3.01 -22.29
C GLN A 156 0.74 3.63 -21.45
N ASN A 157 0.70 4.96 -21.37
CA ASN A 157 -0.36 5.67 -20.68
C ASN A 157 -0.90 6.79 -21.57
N TYR A 158 -2.21 6.88 -21.64
CA TYR A 158 -2.94 7.89 -22.40
C TYR A 158 -4.03 8.48 -21.52
N GLU A 159 -4.14 9.78 -21.53
CA GLU A 159 -5.13 10.49 -20.75
C GLU A 159 -5.64 11.71 -21.48
N ILE A 160 -6.95 11.92 -21.41
CA ILE A 160 -7.62 13.14 -21.82
C ILE A 160 -8.36 13.73 -20.61
N SER A 161 -8.19 15.02 -20.38
CA SER A 161 -8.95 15.73 -19.35
C SER A 161 -9.54 17.02 -19.88
N MET A 162 -10.68 17.39 -19.32
CA MET A 162 -11.40 18.61 -19.63
C MET A 162 -11.78 19.31 -18.33
N SER A 163 -11.42 20.57 -18.17
CA SER A 163 -11.77 21.37 -17.00
C SER A 163 -12.23 22.75 -17.39
N GLY A 164 -13.11 23.35 -16.58
CA GLY A 164 -13.62 24.69 -16.82
C GLY A 164 -14.66 25.11 -15.79
N GLY A 165 -15.30 26.24 -16.02
CA GLY A 165 -16.37 26.67 -15.14
C GLY A 165 -16.99 28.01 -15.50
N THR A 166 -18.21 28.19 -14.99
CA THR A 166 -18.91 29.46 -14.93
C THR A 166 -18.62 30.16 -13.61
N GLU A 167 -19.20 31.32 -13.34
CA GLU A 167 -19.06 32.01 -12.04
C GLU A 167 -19.57 31.17 -10.85
N LYS A 168 -20.53 30.28 -11.08
CA LYS A 168 -21.15 29.47 -10.03
C LYS A 168 -20.74 28.02 -10.03
N THR A 169 -20.37 27.47 -11.17
CA THR A 169 -20.10 26.03 -11.33
C THR A 169 -18.70 25.83 -11.89
N SER A 170 -17.91 24.97 -11.30
CA SER A 170 -16.68 24.45 -11.90
C SER A 170 -16.77 22.94 -12.06
N TYR A 171 -16.11 22.41 -13.08
CA TYR A 171 -16.10 21.01 -13.41
C TYR A 171 -14.74 20.55 -13.90
N SER A 172 -14.46 19.28 -13.66
CA SER A 172 -13.31 18.57 -14.24
C SER A 172 -13.74 17.14 -14.57
N LEU A 173 -13.38 16.69 -15.76
CA LEU A 173 -13.58 15.32 -16.22
C LEU A 173 -12.25 14.81 -16.72
N SER A 174 -11.92 13.55 -16.41
CA SER A 174 -10.75 12.89 -16.97
C SER A 174 -11.10 11.45 -17.35
N PHE A 175 -10.41 10.95 -18.36
CA PHE A 175 -10.43 9.56 -18.76
C PHE A 175 -9.01 9.13 -19.08
N GLY A 176 -8.56 8.00 -18.52
CA GLY A 176 -7.24 7.46 -18.69
C GLY A 176 -7.26 5.98 -19.06
N PHE A 177 -6.28 5.58 -19.87
CA PHE A 177 -5.99 4.19 -20.21
C PHE A 177 -4.50 3.93 -20.02
N GLN A 178 -4.18 2.82 -19.36
CA GLN A 178 -2.81 2.32 -19.19
C GLN A 178 -2.73 0.86 -19.62
N ASP A 179 -1.73 0.54 -20.44
CA ASP A 179 -1.29 -0.83 -20.75
C ASP A 179 0.13 -0.99 -20.21
N ASP A 180 0.29 -1.85 -19.21
CA ASP A 180 1.55 -2.07 -18.49
C ASP A 180 2.00 -3.52 -18.63
N LYS A 181 3.00 -3.75 -19.47
CA LYS A 181 3.64 -5.06 -19.66
C LYS A 181 4.85 -5.18 -18.74
N GLY A 182 4.90 -6.27 -17.98
CA GLY A 182 6.00 -6.60 -17.08
C GLY A 182 7.25 -7.11 -17.78
N LEU A 183 8.24 -7.50 -16.98
CA LEU A 183 9.46 -8.16 -17.47
C LEU A 183 9.25 -9.65 -17.77
N LEU A 184 8.30 -10.28 -17.07
CA LEU A 184 7.90 -11.66 -17.35
C LEU A 184 6.90 -11.70 -18.49
N LYS A 185 7.01 -12.71 -19.33
CA LYS A 185 6.07 -12.92 -20.43
C LYS A 185 4.65 -13.14 -19.89
N ASN A 186 3.66 -12.53 -20.54
CA ASN A 186 2.24 -12.55 -20.17
C ASN A 186 1.91 -11.93 -18.79
N ASP A 187 2.81 -11.15 -18.19
CA ASP A 187 2.53 -10.34 -17.01
C ASP A 187 2.07 -8.95 -17.47
N VAL A 188 0.76 -8.74 -17.52
CA VAL A 188 0.15 -7.54 -18.13
C VAL A 188 -0.92 -6.97 -17.23
N LEU A 189 -0.95 -5.65 -17.10
CA LEU A 189 -2.01 -4.90 -16.43
C LEU A 189 -2.61 -3.88 -17.40
N LYS A 190 -3.92 -3.97 -17.65
CA LYS A 190 -4.71 -2.93 -18.32
C LYS A 190 -5.56 -2.20 -17.29
N ARG A 191 -5.46 -0.88 -17.26
CA ARG A 191 -6.24 -0.03 -16.36
C ARG A 191 -6.99 1.03 -17.15
N TYR A 192 -8.26 1.15 -16.83
CA TYR A 192 -9.16 2.21 -17.32
C TYR A 192 -9.64 2.99 -16.12
N ASN A 193 -9.50 4.29 -16.15
CA ASN A 193 -9.99 5.17 -15.09
C ASN A 193 -10.76 6.33 -15.66
N GLY A 194 -11.84 6.71 -14.99
CA GLY A 194 -12.62 7.88 -15.29
C GLY A 194 -12.91 8.65 -14.02
N ARG A 195 -12.88 9.98 -14.09
CA ARG A 195 -13.16 10.86 -12.96
C ARG A 195 -14.02 12.03 -13.35
N ILE A 196 -14.95 12.39 -12.48
CA ILE A 196 -15.81 13.56 -12.58
C ILE A 196 -15.73 14.33 -11.27
N SER A 197 -15.46 15.62 -11.36
CA SER A 197 -15.52 16.56 -10.24
C SER A 197 -16.43 17.73 -10.60
N LEU A 198 -17.36 18.04 -9.73
CA LEU A 198 -18.29 19.15 -9.87
C LEU A 198 -18.37 19.93 -8.56
N ASP A 199 -18.20 21.25 -8.64
CA ASP A 199 -18.44 22.19 -7.53
C ASP A 199 -19.48 23.22 -7.99
N HIS A 200 -20.54 23.42 -7.21
CA HIS A 200 -21.62 24.34 -7.55
C HIS A 200 -21.99 25.24 -6.36
N LYS A 201 -21.87 26.54 -6.55
CA LYS A 201 -22.32 27.56 -5.61
C LYS A 201 -23.81 27.85 -5.86
N ILE A 202 -24.68 27.22 -5.08
CA ILE A 202 -26.13 27.41 -5.18
C ILE A 202 -26.48 28.89 -4.89
N ASN A 203 -25.96 29.41 -3.79
CA ASN A 203 -26.12 30.83 -3.40
C ASN A 203 -24.97 31.26 -2.47
N LYS A 204 -25.12 32.37 -1.74
CA LYS A 204 -24.10 32.88 -0.78
C LYS A 204 -23.95 31.99 0.47
N ILE A 205 -24.96 31.18 0.79
CA ILE A 205 -25.01 30.32 1.97
C ILE A 205 -24.58 28.90 1.63
N PHE A 206 -25.08 28.34 0.53
CA PHE A 206 -24.89 26.93 0.18
C PHE A 206 -23.92 26.74 -0.99
N ASN A 207 -22.95 25.86 -0.80
CA ASN A 207 -22.08 25.33 -1.82
C ASN A 207 -22.04 23.80 -1.72
N VAL A 208 -22.16 23.10 -2.84
CA VAL A 208 -22.15 21.64 -2.94
C VAL A 208 -21.07 21.20 -3.92
N GLY A 209 -20.46 20.07 -3.63
CA GLY A 209 -19.52 19.46 -4.55
C GLY A 209 -19.63 17.95 -4.53
N VAL A 210 -19.27 17.33 -5.65
CA VAL A 210 -19.27 15.89 -5.84
C VAL A 210 -18.03 15.52 -6.62
N ASN A 211 -17.30 14.51 -6.14
CA ASN A 211 -16.19 13.86 -6.84
C ASN A 211 -16.53 12.38 -6.97
N VAL A 212 -16.42 11.83 -8.18
CA VAL A 212 -16.60 10.41 -8.44
C VAL A 212 -15.45 9.93 -9.31
N SER A 213 -14.79 8.87 -8.91
CA SER A 213 -13.81 8.16 -9.72
C SER A 213 -14.19 6.69 -9.84
N TYR A 214 -13.98 6.14 -11.01
CA TYR A 214 -14.17 4.74 -11.31
C TYR A 214 -12.91 4.19 -11.97
N THR A 215 -12.40 3.07 -11.44
CA THR A 215 -11.24 2.39 -11.97
C THR A 215 -11.58 0.93 -12.26
N PHE A 216 -11.32 0.49 -13.47
CA PHE A 216 -11.35 -0.91 -13.86
C PHE A 216 -9.93 -1.38 -14.17
N LYS A 217 -9.52 -2.49 -13.55
CA LYS A 217 -8.24 -3.18 -13.82
C LYS A 217 -8.50 -4.60 -14.28
N ASP A 218 -7.79 -5.01 -15.32
CA ASP A 218 -7.71 -6.37 -15.81
C ASP A 218 -6.21 -6.75 -15.84
N GLN A 219 -5.83 -7.67 -14.98
CA GLN A 219 -4.43 -8.05 -14.77
C GLN A 219 -4.26 -9.54 -14.99
N ASP A 220 -3.40 -9.89 -15.94
CA ASP A 220 -2.83 -11.22 -16.05
C ASP A 220 -1.50 -11.23 -15.29
N LYS A 221 -1.46 -11.98 -14.19
CA LYS A 221 -0.33 -12.02 -13.27
C LYS A 221 0.49 -13.27 -13.51
N ARG A 222 1.80 -13.18 -13.35
CA ARG A 222 2.70 -14.34 -13.44
C ARG A 222 3.31 -14.68 -12.09
N GLN A 223 3.39 -15.97 -11.79
CA GLN A 223 4.22 -16.46 -10.71
C GLN A 223 5.68 -16.16 -11.05
N ASN A 224 6.45 -15.67 -10.07
CA ASN A 224 7.87 -15.39 -10.30
C ASN A 224 8.69 -16.69 -10.37
N PRO A 225 9.17 -17.11 -11.56
CA PRO A 225 9.90 -18.37 -11.74
C PRO A 225 11.40 -18.26 -11.41
N LEU A 226 11.91 -17.07 -11.09
CA LEU A 226 13.34 -16.82 -10.90
C LEU A 226 13.95 -17.66 -9.76
N ASN A 227 13.17 -17.97 -8.71
CA ASN A 227 13.65 -18.84 -7.64
C ASN A 227 13.96 -20.26 -8.13
N LEU A 228 13.18 -20.78 -9.07
CA LEU A 228 13.44 -22.06 -9.72
C LEU A 228 14.59 -21.92 -10.71
N ALA A 229 14.58 -20.89 -11.55
CA ALA A 229 15.63 -20.59 -12.52
C ALA A 229 17.03 -20.50 -11.89
N ASN A 230 17.13 -19.97 -10.67
CA ASN A 230 18.38 -19.84 -9.93
C ASN A 230 18.86 -21.15 -9.28
N LYS A 231 18.02 -22.18 -9.24
CA LYS A 231 18.32 -23.48 -8.59
C LYS A 231 18.49 -24.63 -9.59
N ILE A 232 17.89 -24.52 -10.77
CA ILE A 232 18.00 -25.55 -11.78
C ILE A 232 19.40 -25.54 -12.40
N PRO A 233 20.02 -26.72 -12.66
CA PRO A 233 21.29 -26.79 -13.37
C PRO A 233 21.22 -26.06 -14.72
N CYS A 234 22.27 -25.33 -15.04
CA CYS A 234 22.35 -24.63 -16.31
C CYS A 234 22.78 -25.56 -17.47
N ILE A 235 23.43 -26.71 -17.21
CA ILE A 235 23.71 -27.73 -18.21
C ILE A 235 22.38 -28.36 -18.61
N GLY A 236 21.97 -28.18 -19.86
CA GLY A 236 20.67 -28.62 -20.34
C GLY A 236 20.23 -27.84 -21.57
N ARG A 237 18.99 -28.09 -21.99
CA ARG A 237 18.37 -27.42 -23.15
C ARG A 237 16.93 -27.03 -22.82
N ALA A 238 16.55 -25.79 -23.16
CA ALA A 238 15.16 -25.34 -23.01
C ALA A 238 14.23 -25.88 -24.09
N TYR A 239 14.80 -26.15 -25.30
CA TYR A 239 14.09 -26.64 -26.48
C TYR A 239 14.91 -27.70 -27.18
N ASP A 240 14.23 -28.67 -27.82
CA ASP A 240 14.87 -29.68 -28.66
C ASP A 240 15.30 -29.11 -30.04
N ASP A 241 15.88 -29.95 -30.91
CA ASP A 241 16.35 -29.53 -32.23
C ASP A 241 15.21 -29.13 -33.18
N ASN A 242 13.97 -29.50 -32.87
CA ASN A 242 12.78 -29.13 -33.62
C ASN A 242 12.09 -27.88 -33.04
N GLY A 243 12.66 -27.29 -31.98
CA GLY A 243 12.09 -26.15 -31.28
C GLY A 243 10.96 -26.50 -30.31
N ASN A 244 10.75 -27.79 -30.00
CA ASN A 244 9.75 -28.18 -28.99
C ASN A 244 10.28 -27.92 -27.58
N PHE A 245 9.39 -27.49 -26.70
CA PHE A 245 9.69 -27.25 -25.31
C PHE A 245 10.08 -28.52 -24.55
N ILE A 246 11.16 -28.46 -23.77
CA ILE A 246 11.62 -29.56 -22.92
C ILE A 246 11.16 -29.32 -21.49
N LEU A 247 10.27 -30.19 -20.99
CA LEU A 247 9.69 -30.06 -19.64
C LEU A 247 10.73 -30.28 -18.54
N ASN A 248 11.59 -31.30 -18.70
CA ASN A 248 12.66 -31.63 -17.74
C ASN A 248 14.03 -31.43 -18.40
N PRO A 249 14.56 -30.18 -18.37
CA PRO A 249 15.73 -29.79 -19.16
C PRO A 249 17.08 -30.25 -18.58
N ALA A 250 17.09 -30.64 -17.29
CA ALA A 250 18.32 -31.09 -16.64
C ALA A 250 18.59 -32.58 -16.92
N PRO A 251 19.71 -32.93 -17.54
CA PRO A 251 20.02 -34.31 -17.91
C PRO A 251 19.95 -35.29 -16.74
N GLY A 252 19.24 -36.40 -16.95
CA GLY A 252 19.09 -37.44 -15.93
C GLY A 252 18.27 -37.08 -14.70
N ASN A 253 17.61 -35.89 -14.68
CA ASN A 253 16.81 -35.41 -13.57
C ASN A 253 15.37 -35.10 -14.01
N SER A 254 14.51 -36.11 -13.98
CA SER A 254 13.08 -35.97 -14.32
C SER A 254 12.27 -35.13 -13.35
N SER A 255 12.83 -34.76 -12.20
CA SER A 255 12.19 -33.90 -11.21
C SER A 255 12.55 -32.41 -11.40
N ALA A 256 13.51 -32.08 -12.26
CA ALA A 256 13.92 -30.73 -12.57
C ALA A 256 13.01 -30.15 -13.67
N PHE A 257 11.93 -29.50 -13.24
CA PHE A 257 11.00 -28.82 -14.16
C PHE A 257 11.60 -27.54 -14.72
N SER A 258 11.34 -27.30 -16.01
CA SER A 258 11.75 -26.05 -16.66
C SER A 258 11.07 -24.84 -16.04
N PRO A 259 11.82 -23.75 -15.76
CA PRO A 259 11.22 -22.49 -15.32
C PRO A 259 10.25 -21.87 -16.35
N LEU A 260 10.29 -22.33 -17.62
CA LEU A 260 9.43 -21.88 -18.71
C LEU A 260 8.10 -22.65 -18.81
N CYS A 261 7.84 -23.63 -17.94
CA CYS A 261 6.65 -24.47 -18.07
C CYS A 261 5.34 -23.68 -17.89
N ASP A 262 5.34 -22.61 -17.07
CA ASP A 262 4.18 -21.73 -16.90
C ASP A 262 3.89 -20.86 -18.15
N GLU A 263 4.83 -20.77 -19.09
CA GLU A 263 4.66 -20.01 -20.34
C GLU A 263 4.02 -20.82 -21.47
N GLN A 264 3.85 -22.13 -21.25
CA GLN A 264 3.25 -22.99 -22.25
C GLN A 264 1.75 -22.67 -22.41
N PRO A 265 1.20 -22.73 -23.64
CA PRO A 265 -0.21 -22.45 -23.89
C PRO A 265 -1.13 -23.28 -22.98
N GLY A 266 -2.02 -22.63 -22.25
CA GLY A 266 -2.99 -23.28 -21.36
C GLY A 266 -2.41 -23.84 -20.06
N ALA A 267 -1.11 -23.68 -19.80
CA ALA A 267 -0.50 -24.21 -18.59
C ALA A 267 -0.81 -23.36 -17.34
N TYR A 268 -0.78 -22.04 -17.47
CA TYR A 268 -0.93 -21.13 -16.34
C TYR A 268 -1.80 -19.93 -16.71
N GLU A 269 -2.80 -19.68 -15.88
CA GLU A 269 -3.64 -18.49 -15.94
C GLU A 269 -3.88 -17.98 -14.52
N ASP A 270 -3.66 -16.69 -14.28
CA ASP A 270 -3.94 -15.99 -13.03
C ASP A 270 -4.44 -14.61 -13.43
N ASN A 271 -5.77 -14.48 -13.51
CA ASN A 271 -6.42 -13.28 -13.97
C ASN A 271 -7.18 -12.59 -12.83
N ILE A 272 -6.82 -11.34 -12.56
CA ILE A 272 -7.46 -10.50 -11.54
C ILE A 272 -8.22 -9.37 -12.23
N ARG A 273 -9.52 -9.28 -11.97
CA ARG A 273 -10.36 -8.16 -12.39
C ARG A 273 -10.85 -7.39 -11.19
N THR A 274 -10.51 -6.11 -11.14
CA THR A 274 -10.90 -5.21 -10.05
C THR A 274 -11.70 -4.05 -10.59
N LYS A 275 -12.83 -3.78 -9.95
CA LYS A 275 -13.69 -2.61 -10.18
C LYS A 275 -13.72 -1.82 -8.88
N ARG A 276 -13.34 -0.56 -8.93
CA ARG A 276 -13.38 0.32 -7.78
C ARG A 276 -14.15 1.58 -8.11
N MET A 277 -15.10 1.91 -7.26
CA MET A 277 -15.80 3.19 -7.27
C MET A 277 -15.48 3.95 -5.99
N PHE A 278 -14.90 5.11 -6.15
CA PHE A 278 -14.68 6.06 -5.06
C PHE A 278 -15.50 7.31 -5.34
N ALA A 279 -16.35 7.69 -4.39
CA ALA A 279 -17.20 8.85 -4.51
C ALA A 279 -17.16 9.67 -3.22
N SER A 280 -17.12 10.99 -3.34
CA SER A 280 -17.29 11.91 -2.23
C SER A 280 -18.26 13.03 -2.60
N GLY A 281 -19.07 13.44 -1.64
CA GLY A 281 -19.95 14.58 -1.76
C GLY A 281 -19.86 15.46 -0.54
N TYR A 282 -19.94 16.77 -0.72
CA TYR A 282 -19.94 17.68 0.41
C TYR A 282 -21.00 18.79 0.26
N LEU A 283 -21.50 19.22 1.40
CA LEU A 283 -22.33 20.40 1.56
C LEU A 283 -21.60 21.39 2.48
N ASN A 284 -21.34 22.57 1.96
CA ASN A 284 -20.83 23.69 2.73
C ASN A 284 -21.95 24.68 3.00
N VAL A 285 -22.10 25.11 4.27
CA VAL A 285 -23.12 26.06 4.71
C VAL A 285 -22.43 27.22 5.44
N ASN A 286 -22.45 28.40 4.85
CA ASN A 286 -22.03 29.64 5.50
C ASN A 286 -23.18 30.16 6.37
N ILE A 287 -23.25 29.73 7.63
CA ILE A 287 -24.37 30.04 8.53
C ILE A 287 -24.39 31.53 8.87
N LEU A 288 -23.23 32.07 9.24
CA LEU A 288 -22.98 33.46 9.56
C LEU A 288 -21.62 33.87 9.00
N LYS A 289 -21.27 35.17 9.07
CA LYS A 289 -20.00 35.69 8.56
C LYS A 289 -18.77 34.94 9.08
N ASP A 290 -18.83 34.51 10.37
CA ASP A 290 -17.71 33.89 11.07
C ASP A 290 -17.91 32.39 11.32
N PHE A 291 -19.05 31.80 10.90
CA PHE A 291 -19.42 30.39 11.09
C PHE A 291 -19.63 29.67 9.76
N PHE A 292 -18.93 28.56 9.64
CA PHE A 292 -18.97 27.70 8.46
C PHE A 292 -19.18 26.24 8.90
N PHE A 293 -20.20 25.60 8.34
CA PHE A 293 -20.47 24.18 8.54
C PHE A 293 -20.18 23.41 7.25
N LYS A 294 -19.50 22.27 7.39
CA LYS A 294 -19.24 21.33 6.29
C LYS A 294 -19.70 19.93 6.68
N SER A 295 -20.52 19.30 5.84
CA SER A 295 -20.83 17.89 5.92
C SER A 295 -20.27 17.19 4.67
N THR A 296 -19.53 16.10 4.88
CA THR A 296 -18.88 15.34 3.81
C THR A 296 -19.27 13.87 3.93
N ILE A 297 -19.69 13.24 2.83
CA ILE A 297 -19.94 11.81 2.74
C ILE A 297 -18.98 11.23 1.72
N GLY A 298 -18.33 10.13 2.07
CA GLY A 298 -17.43 9.36 1.19
C GLY A 298 -17.87 7.90 1.11
N ILE A 299 -17.73 7.33 -0.08
CA ILE A 299 -18.01 5.93 -0.38
C ILE A 299 -16.84 5.39 -1.18
N ASP A 300 -16.30 4.25 -0.76
CA ASP A 300 -15.25 3.50 -1.46
C ASP A 300 -15.69 2.05 -1.54
N VAL A 301 -15.90 1.55 -2.76
CA VAL A 301 -16.34 0.18 -3.00
C VAL A 301 -15.41 -0.47 -4.02
N THR A 302 -14.90 -1.63 -3.68
CA THR A 302 -14.04 -2.43 -4.54
C THR A 302 -14.61 -3.83 -4.69
N ASP A 303 -14.90 -4.24 -5.91
CA ASP A 303 -15.20 -5.61 -6.29
C ASP A 303 -13.99 -6.20 -7.00
N SER A 304 -13.50 -7.33 -6.54
CA SER A 304 -12.37 -8.04 -7.15
C SER A 304 -12.73 -9.50 -7.38
N ARG A 305 -12.31 -10.02 -8.53
CA ARG A 305 -12.36 -11.45 -8.82
C ARG A 305 -10.97 -11.89 -9.29
N GLU A 306 -10.38 -12.86 -8.60
CA GLU A 306 -9.18 -13.57 -8.99
C GLU A 306 -9.53 -14.98 -9.42
N GLY A 307 -9.15 -15.38 -10.64
CA GLY A 307 -9.29 -16.74 -11.15
C GLY A 307 -7.92 -17.31 -11.48
N ILE A 308 -7.60 -18.45 -10.91
CA ILE A 308 -6.30 -19.10 -11.07
C ILE A 308 -6.49 -20.51 -11.62
N TYR A 309 -5.75 -20.83 -12.67
CA TYR A 309 -5.56 -22.21 -13.17
C TYR A 309 -4.07 -22.52 -13.30
N LYS A 310 -3.67 -23.69 -12.84
CA LYS A 310 -2.30 -24.20 -12.97
C LYS A 310 -2.37 -25.65 -13.43
N ASP A 311 -1.82 -25.94 -14.59
CA ASP A 311 -1.66 -27.31 -15.07
C ASP A 311 -0.72 -28.12 -14.16
N LYS A 312 -0.80 -29.43 -14.23
CA LYS A 312 0.09 -30.32 -13.47
C LYS A 312 1.58 -30.07 -13.73
N ASN A 313 1.92 -29.66 -14.96
CA ASN A 313 3.31 -29.44 -15.40
C ASN A 313 3.80 -28.00 -15.15
N THR A 314 3.16 -27.24 -14.28
CA THR A 314 3.61 -25.88 -13.88
C THR A 314 4.70 -25.90 -12.82
N VAL A 315 5.38 -24.76 -12.63
CA VAL A 315 6.36 -24.54 -11.55
C VAL A 315 5.76 -24.80 -10.17
N ALA A 316 4.46 -24.55 -10.00
CA ALA A 316 3.77 -24.77 -8.73
C ALA A 316 3.42 -26.23 -8.47
N ASN A 317 3.02 -26.98 -9.50
CA ASN A 317 2.44 -28.32 -9.36
C ASN A 317 3.40 -29.46 -9.64
N LEU A 318 4.53 -29.20 -10.35
CA LEU A 318 5.65 -30.13 -10.56
C LEU A 318 5.24 -31.57 -10.95
N GLY A 319 4.31 -31.71 -11.89
CA GLY A 319 3.84 -33.00 -12.40
C GLY A 319 2.77 -33.71 -11.57
N VAL A 320 2.34 -33.16 -10.43
CA VAL A 320 1.39 -33.82 -9.50
C VAL A 320 -0.06 -33.74 -10.01
N LYS A 321 -0.70 -32.60 -9.91
CA LYS A 321 -2.11 -32.37 -10.29
C LYS A 321 -2.31 -30.94 -10.77
N SER A 322 -3.25 -30.74 -11.69
CA SER A 322 -3.74 -29.39 -11.96
C SER A 322 -4.50 -28.83 -10.75
N THR A 323 -4.46 -27.51 -10.59
CA THR A 323 -5.20 -26.80 -9.56
C THR A 323 -5.95 -25.63 -10.16
N SER A 324 -7.17 -25.38 -9.67
CA SER A 324 -7.95 -24.22 -10.09
C SER A 324 -8.67 -23.59 -8.90
N SER A 325 -8.83 -22.29 -8.93
CA SER A 325 -9.55 -21.54 -7.88
C SER A 325 -10.18 -20.28 -8.45
N VAL A 326 -11.28 -19.87 -7.83
CA VAL A 326 -11.89 -18.56 -8.03
C VAL A 326 -12.15 -17.94 -6.66
N GLN A 327 -11.67 -16.71 -6.49
CA GLN A 327 -11.94 -15.89 -5.33
C GLN A 327 -12.70 -14.65 -5.79
N ALA A 328 -13.75 -14.29 -5.06
CA ALA A 328 -14.47 -13.04 -5.22
C ALA A 328 -14.44 -12.28 -3.90
N ASP A 329 -14.01 -11.04 -3.95
CA ASP A 329 -13.91 -10.14 -2.79
C ASP A 329 -14.76 -8.91 -3.03
N ASN A 330 -15.50 -8.50 -2.02
CA ASN A 330 -16.18 -7.21 -1.95
C ASN A 330 -15.66 -6.45 -0.73
N ASP A 331 -15.14 -5.26 -0.96
CA ASP A 331 -14.60 -4.36 0.07
C ASP A 331 -15.36 -3.04 -0.02
N TRP A 332 -15.93 -2.57 1.08
CA TRP A 332 -16.65 -1.31 1.10
C TRP A 332 -16.32 -0.49 2.34
N ARG A 333 -16.31 0.84 2.16
CA ARG A 333 -16.11 1.81 3.24
C ARG A 333 -17.04 3.00 3.04
N TYR A 334 -17.73 3.39 4.11
CA TYR A 334 -18.52 4.60 4.18
C TYR A 334 -17.93 5.52 5.24
N THR A 335 -17.80 6.79 4.92
CA THR A 335 -17.34 7.82 5.85
C THR A 335 -18.31 8.99 5.81
N TRP A 336 -18.76 9.42 6.98
CA TRP A 336 -19.56 10.62 7.12
C TRP A 336 -18.93 11.51 8.16
N GLU A 337 -18.57 12.73 7.75
CA GLU A 337 -17.91 13.71 8.59
C GLU A 337 -18.70 15.02 8.63
N ASN A 338 -18.84 15.60 9.80
CA ASN A 338 -19.49 16.88 10.02
C ASN A 338 -18.56 17.79 10.82
N ILE A 339 -18.32 19.00 10.33
CA ILE A 339 -17.40 19.95 10.93
C ILE A 339 -18.08 21.32 11.01
N LEU A 340 -18.09 21.92 12.20
CA LEU A 340 -18.46 23.30 12.41
C LEU A 340 -17.21 24.12 12.75
N ASN A 341 -16.95 25.13 11.96
CA ASN A 341 -15.83 26.06 12.13
C ASN A 341 -16.32 27.45 12.53
N TYR A 342 -15.59 28.06 13.44
CA TYR A 342 -15.68 29.45 13.78
C TYR A 342 -14.34 30.13 13.57
N SER A 343 -14.28 31.29 12.90
CA SER A 343 -13.03 32.02 12.68
C SER A 343 -13.26 33.51 12.79
N LYS A 344 -12.51 34.17 13.68
CA LYS A 344 -12.62 35.61 13.89
C LYS A 344 -11.29 36.24 14.30
N THR A 345 -11.05 37.44 13.82
CA THR A 345 -9.92 38.26 14.22
C THR A 345 -10.42 39.50 14.98
N PHE A 346 -9.86 39.75 16.17
CA PHE A 346 -10.18 40.86 17.05
C PHE A 346 -8.90 41.69 17.30
N GLY A 347 -8.67 42.73 16.52
CA GLY A 347 -7.43 43.50 16.62
C GLY A 347 -6.19 42.61 16.37
N LYS A 348 -5.36 42.42 17.39
CA LYS A 348 -4.16 41.54 17.32
C LYS A 348 -4.43 40.06 17.64
N HIS A 349 -5.66 39.70 17.98
CA HIS A 349 -6.05 38.37 18.38
C HIS A 349 -6.79 37.65 17.24
N GLY A 350 -6.30 36.53 16.78
CA GLY A 350 -7.00 35.65 15.84
C GLY A 350 -7.40 34.36 16.55
N LEU A 351 -8.68 33.98 16.43
CA LEU A 351 -9.24 32.76 17.00
C LEU A 351 -9.90 31.95 15.92
N THR A 352 -9.52 30.66 15.82
CA THR A 352 -10.23 29.66 15.00
C THR A 352 -10.55 28.46 15.88
N ALA A 353 -11.83 28.14 16.00
CA ALA A 353 -12.32 26.99 16.73
C ALA A 353 -13.04 26.03 15.76
N MET A 354 -12.85 24.74 15.96
CA MET A 354 -13.48 23.70 15.16
C MET A 354 -13.98 22.60 16.09
N ILE A 355 -15.20 22.15 15.86
CA ILE A 355 -15.75 20.91 16.45
C ILE A 355 -16.27 20.03 15.32
N GLY A 356 -16.14 18.73 15.48
CA GLY A 356 -16.58 17.79 14.47
C GLY A 356 -16.91 16.41 15.00
N SER A 357 -17.59 15.66 14.16
CA SER A 357 -17.86 14.24 14.34
C SER A 357 -17.58 13.50 13.05
N SER A 358 -17.12 12.27 13.16
CA SER A 358 -16.89 11.38 12.03
C SER A 358 -17.38 9.98 12.36
N THR A 359 -18.01 9.33 11.39
CA THR A 359 -18.41 7.92 11.46
C THR A 359 -17.84 7.22 10.24
N THR A 360 -17.14 6.10 10.48
CA THR A 360 -16.64 5.22 9.41
C THR A 360 -17.16 3.83 9.65
N ALA A 361 -17.72 3.21 8.61
CA ALA A 361 -18.07 1.80 8.58
C ALA A 361 -17.31 1.12 7.45
N TYR A 362 -16.77 -0.05 7.70
CA TYR A 362 -16.01 -0.87 6.77
C TYR A 362 -16.55 -2.28 6.78
N GLY A 363 -16.66 -2.89 5.61
CA GLY A 363 -16.99 -4.29 5.45
C GLY A 363 -16.14 -4.94 4.37
N TYR A 364 -15.83 -6.20 4.59
CA TYR A 364 -15.11 -7.06 3.66
C TYR A 364 -15.81 -8.41 3.61
N GLU A 365 -16.18 -8.82 2.43
CA GLU A 365 -16.77 -10.13 2.16
C GLU A 365 -15.92 -10.87 1.12
N LYS A 366 -15.66 -12.15 1.38
CA LYS A 366 -14.88 -13.02 0.53
C LYS A 366 -15.58 -14.34 0.32
N VAL A 367 -15.57 -14.82 -0.92
CA VAL A 367 -15.93 -16.19 -1.29
C VAL A 367 -14.79 -16.79 -2.10
N LEU A 368 -14.35 -17.99 -1.70
CA LEU A 368 -13.33 -18.78 -2.38
C LEU A 368 -13.88 -20.16 -2.72
N ALA A 369 -13.70 -20.60 -3.94
CA ALA A 369 -13.88 -21.98 -4.34
C ALA A 369 -12.60 -22.48 -5.04
N SER A 370 -12.19 -23.71 -4.76
CA SER A 370 -10.98 -24.31 -5.35
C SER A 370 -11.17 -25.80 -5.59
N GLY A 371 -10.33 -26.36 -6.45
CA GLY A 371 -10.28 -27.78 -6.71
C GLY A 371 -8.99 -28.21 -7.41
N ALA A 372 -8.83 -29.51 -7.60
CA ALA A 372 -7.67 -30.08 -8.25
C ALA A 372 -8.05 -31.22 -9.19
N ASN A 373 -7.08 -31.62 -10.04
CA ASN A 373 -7.19 -32.73 -10.99
C ASN A 373 -8.32 -32.51 -12.01
N GLN A 374 -8.26 -31.38 -12.71
CA GLN A 374 -9.19 -31.06 -13.78
C GLN A 374 -8.86 -31.88 -15.03
N ALA A 375 -9.87 -32.49 -15.65
CA ALA A 375 -9.71 -33.36 -16.78
C ALA A 375 -9.21 -32.67 -18.06
N SER A 376 -9.49 -31.36 -18.19
CA SER A 376 -9.12 -30.56 -19.38
C SER A 376 -8.68 -29.16 -18.96
N ALA A 377 -7.59 -28.68 -19.52
CA ALA A 377 -7.11 -27.31 -19.35
C ALA A 377 -7.99 -26.26 -20.07
N LEU A 378 -8.87 -26.68 -21.00
CA LEU A 378 -9.66 -25.78 -21.85
C LEU A 378 -10.63 -24.90 -21.07
N THR A 379 -11.14 -25.38 -19.95
CA THR A 379 -12.08 -24.63 -19.12
C THR A 379 -11.38 -23.75 -18.08
N SER A 380 -10.07 -23.96 -17.86
CA SER A 380 -9.26 -23.18 -16.91
C SER A 380 -9.97 -23.08 -15.54
N PHE A 381 -10.03 -21.90 -14.94
CA PHE A 381 -10.77 -21.62 -13.70
C PHE A 381 -12.27 -21.33 -13.94
N HIS A 382 -12.74 -21.37 -15.18
CA HIS A 382 -14.14 -21.03 -15.52
C HIS A 382 -15.14 -22.15 -15.20
N ASP A 383 -14.65 -23.38 -14.99
CA ASP A 383 -15.47 -24.52 -14.56
C ASP A 383 -14.80 -25.31 -13.44
N LEU A 384 -15.01 -24.84 -12.21
CA LEU A 384 -14.50 -25.55 -11.02
C LEU A 384 -15.23 -26.87 -10.77
N GLY A 385 -16.41 -27.08 -11.37
CA GLY A 385 -17.15 -28.34 -11.31
C GLY A 385 -16.40 -29.49 -11.97
N ALA A 386 -15.56 -29.19 -12.96
CA ALA A 386 -14.75 -30.16 -13.69
C ALA A 386 -13.56 -30.74 -12.90
N ASN A 387 -13.25 -30.21 -11.71
CA ASN A 387 -12.22 -30.77 -10.84
C ASN A 387 -12.69 -32.11 -10.24
N ALA A 388 -11.85 -33.15 -10.33
CA ALA A 388 -12.16 -34.47 -9.77
C ALA A 388 -11.88 -34.55 -8.26
N ASP A 389 -10.83 -33.82 -7.80
CA ASP A 389 -10.32 -33.92 -6.44
C ASP A 389 -10.35 -32.57 -5.70
N SER A 390 -10.24 -32.67 -4.34
CA SER A 390 -9.91 -31.55 -3.45
C SER A 390 -10.79 -30.32 -3.68
N LYS A 391 -12.12 -30.52 -3.75
CA LYS A 391 -13.09 -29.43 -3.87
C LYS A 391 -13.25 -28.76 -2.51
N GLU A 392 -12.77 -27.52 -2.39
CA GLU A 392 -12.86 -26.73 -1.18
C GLU A 392 -13.60 -25.43 -1.45
N ASN A 393 -14.30 -24.94 -0.44
CA ASN A 393 -14.90 -23.64 -0.44
C ASN A 393 -14.72 -22.96 0.92
N ALA A 394 -14.61 -21.65 0.91
CA ALA A 394 -14.52 -20.83 2.11
C ALA A 394 -15.24 -19.51 1.90
N SER A 395 -15.76 -18.95 2.97
CA SER A 395 -16.28 -17.58 2.97
C SER A 395 -15.86 -16.87 4.24
N GLN A 396 -15.79 -15.54 4.17
CA GLN A 396 -15.46 -14.68 5.29
C GLN A 396 -16.27 -13.40 5.21
N LEU A 397 -16.74 -12.92 6.36
CA LEU A 397 -17.34 -11.61 6.52
C LEU A 397 -16.65 -10.89 7.67
N ILE A 398 -16.19 -9.66 7.42
CA ILE A 398 -15.58 -8.78 8.41
C ILE A 398 -16.31 -7.44 8.37
N GLU A 399 -16.76 -6.95 9.51
CA GLU A 399 -17.36 -5.64 9.66
C GLU A 399 -16.72 -4.90 10.82
N THR A 400 -16.36 -3.65 10.60
CA THR A 400 -15.83 -2.76 11.64
C THR A 400 -16.46 -1.38 11.56
N GLN A 401 -16.57 -0.72 12.70
CA GLN A 401 -17.12 0.62 12.81
C GLN A 401 -16.26 1.47 13.75
N MET A 402 -16.17 2.75 13.42
CA MET A 402 -15.52 3.76 14.25
C MET A 402 -16.37 5.02 14.30
N VAL A 403 -16.57 5.55 15.49
CA VAL A 403 -17.23 6.84 15.73
C VAL A 403 -16.28 7.75 16.45
N SER A 404 -16.20 9.00 16.03
CA SER A 404 -15.24 9.96 16.56
C SER A 404 -15.88 11.30 16.82
N PHE A 405 -15.43 11.96 17.88
CA PHE A 405 -15.74 13.36 18.20
C PHE A 405 -14.43 14.10 18.41
N PHE A 406 -14.31 15.28 17.83
CA PHE A 406 -13.05 16.03 17.91
C PHE A 406 -13.29 17.55 17.97
N GLY A 407 -12.34 18.23 18.59
CA GLY A 407 -12.30 19.68 18.62
C GLY A 407 -10.88 20.20 18.53
N ARG A 408 -10.71 21.36 17.92
CA ARG A 408 -9.43 22.07 17.83
C ARG A 408 -9.64 23.57 18.02
N LEU A 409 -8.73 24.17 18.77
CA LEU A 409 -8.64 25.58 18.99
C LEU A 409 -7.29 26.09 18.50
N ASN A 410 -7.28 27.06 17.61
CA ASN A 410 -6.09 27.80 17.20
C ASN A 410 -6.23 29.23 17.66
N TYR A 411 -5.20 29.72 18.32
CA TYR A 411 -5.12 31.09 18.75
C TYR A 411 -3.82 31.71 18.26
N LYS A 412 -3.91 32.89 17.69
CA LYS A 412 -2.75 33.69 17.26
C LYS A 412 -2.78 35.07 17.91
N PHE A 413 -1.65 35.48 18.40
CA PHE A 413 -1.47 36.82 18.95
C PHE A 413 -0.45 37.60 18.16
N ASN A 414 -0.87 38.74 17.63
CA ASN A 414 -0.05 39.68 16.85
C ASN A 414 0.69 39.01 15.66
N GLU A 415 0.12 37.90 15.09
CA GLU A 415 0.74 37.06 14.06
C GLU A 415 2.12 36.48 14.44
N ARG A 416 2.58 36.63 15.71
CA ARG A 416 3.89 36.22 16.22
C ARG A 416 3.82 34.97 17.06
N TYR A 417 2.85 34.92 17.97
CA TYR A 417 2.68 33.79 18.89
C TYR A 417 1.48 32.98 18.47
N LEU A 418 1.70 31.69 18.17
CA LEU A 418 0.69 30.78 17.64
C LEU A 418 0.53 29.63 18.61
N PHE A 419 -0.68 29.34 19.02
CA PHE A 419 -1.02 28.24 19.92
C PHE A 419 -2.12 27.39 19.30
N GLN A 420 -2.00 26.07 19.41
CA GLN A 420 -3.03 25.13 19.04
C GLN A 420 -3.24 24.12 20.16
N ALA A 421 -4.49 23.77 20.42
CA ALA A 421 -4.86 22.65 21.27
C ALA A 421 -5.95 21.83 20.55
N SER A 422 -5.89 20.52 20.64
CA SER A 422 -6.96 19.65 20.16
C SER A 422 -7.21 18.48 21.10
N LEU A 423 -8.43 17.99 21.06
CA LEU A 423 -8.84 16.76 21.73
C LEU A 423 -9.69 15.96 20.75
N ARG A 424 -9.41 14.66 20.67
CA ARG A 424 -10.19 13.70 19.91
C ARG A 424 -10.56 12.52 20.79
N ALA A 425 -11.80 12.06 20.64
CA ALA A 425 -12.31 10.83 21.25
C ALA A 425 -12.74 9.88 20.13
N ASP A 426 -12.13 8.70 20.05
CA ASP A 426 -12.44 7.66 19.07
C ASP A 426 -12.99 6.43 19.77
N GLY A 427 -14.12 5.91 19.26
CA GLY A 427 -14.73 4.66 19.70
C GLY A 427 -14.66 3.61 18.59
N SER A 428 -13.92 2.52 18.82
CA SER A 428 -13.71 1.44 17.84
C SER A 428 -14.48 0.18 18.22
N SER A 429 -15.15 -0.43 17.23
CA SER A 429 -15.91 -1.67 17.43
C SER A 429 -15.01 -2.88 17.70
N VAL A 430 -13.75 -2.87 17.26
CA VAL A 430 -12.82 -4.01 17.35
C VAL A 430 -12.28 -4.23 18.76
N LEU A 431 -12.35 -3.20 19.64
CA LEU A 431 -11.84 -3.27 20.99
C LEU A 431 -12.89 -3.84 21.97
N ALA A 432 -12.41 -4.29 23.13
CA ALA A 432 -13.22 -4.93 24.14
C ALA A 432 -14.31 -4.02 24.71
N LYS A 433 -15.41 -4.61 25.17
CA LYS A 433 -16.48 -3.89 25.85
C LYS A 433 -15.94 -3.18 27.10
N GLY A 434 -16.18 -1.87 27.22
CA GLY A 434 -15.62 -1.02 28.28
C GLY A 434 -14.31 -0.32 27.90
N HIS A 435 -13.59 -0.80 26.88
CA HIS A 435 -12.31 -0.26 26.42
C HIS A 435 -12.36 0.32 24.99
N LYS A 436 -13.56 0.46 24.41
CA LYS A 436 -13.74 0.94 23.03
C LYS A 436 -13.31 2.37 22.81
N TRP A 437 -13.41 3.23 23.83
CA TRP A 437 -13.12 4.65 23.71
C TRP A 437 -11.68 5.00 24.08
N GLY A 438 -10.99 5.72 23.19
CA GLY A 438 -9.69 6.34 23.41
C GLY A 438 -9.76 7.86 23.32
N TYR A 439 -8.93 8.56 24.12
CA TYR A 439 -8.85 10.02 24.15
C TYR A 439 -7.44 10.47 23.77
N PHE A 440 -7.35 11.38 22.82
CA PHE A 440 -6.10 11.74 22.15
C PHE A 440 -5.93 13.27 22.17
N PRO A 441 -5.31 13.84 23.21
CA PRO A 441 -5.00 15.25 23.28
C PRO A 441 -3.76 15.61 22.46
N SER A 442 -3.72 16.85 21.93
CA SER A 442 -2.49 17.43 21.39
C SER A 442 -2.42 18.93 21.65
N ALA A 443 -1.20 19.46 21.72
CA ALA A 443 -0.93 20.88 21.87
C ALA A 443 0.31 21.26 21.06
N SER A 444 0.34 22.49 20.54
CA SER A 444 1.53 23.07 19.95
C SER A 444 1.62 24.56 20.19
N ALA A 445 2.86 25.05 20.20
CA ALA A 445 3.17 26.48 20.27
C ALA A 445 4.20 26.80 19.18
N ALA A 446 4.06 27.96 18.55
CA ALA A 446 5.07 28.45 17.63
C ALA A 446 5.31 29.95 17.83
N TRP A 447 6.57 30.34 17.68
CA TRP A 447 7.05 31.71 17.80
C TRP A 447 7.70 32.13 16.49
N ARG A 448 7.14 33.15 15.85
CA ARG A 448 7.72 33.76 14.64
C ARG A 448 8.73 34.84 15.08
N ILE A 449 9.96 34.41 15.28
CA ILE A 449 11.06 35.24 15.77
C ILE A 449 11.34 36.39 14.79
N SER A 450 11.24 36.11 13.46
CA SER A 450 11.45 37.12 12.42
C SER A 450 10.50 38.33 12.51
N GLU A 451 9.35 38.21 13.19
CA GLU A 451 8.37 39.28 13.36
C GLU A 451 8.61 40.14 14.62
N GLU A 452 9.64 39.83 15.40
CA GLU A 452 9.98 40.59 16.60
C GLU A 452 10.71 41.89 16.27
N GLY A 453 10.53 42.90 17.14
CA GLY A 453 11.13 44.21 16.94
C GLY A 453 12.66 44.18 16.89
N PHE A 454 13.31 43.27 17.62
CA PHE A 454 14.76 43.13 17.61
C PHE A 454 15.30 42.46 16.32
N MET A 455 14.41 41.92 15.47
CA MET A 455 14.77 41.34 14.16
C MET A 455 14.46 42.29 12.99
N ALA A 456 13.90 43.50 13.28
CA ALA A 456 13.41 44.41 12.25
C ALA A 456 14.54 45.00 11.37
N ASP A 457 15.74 45.19 11.94
CA ASP A 457 16.88 45.86 11.28
C ASP A 457 17.88 44.84 10.63
N GLN A 458 17.54 43.54 10.57
CA GLN A 458 18.39 42.52 9.96
C GLN A 458 17.84 42.03 8.62
N ASP A 459 18.72 41.80 7.64
CA ASP A 459 18.38 41.34 6.30
C ASP A 459 18.74 39.84 6.04
N ILE A 460 19.19 39.13 7.07
CA ILE A 460 19.65 37.73 6.94
C ILE A 460 18.45 36.78 6.86
N PHE A 461 17.54 36.87 7.84
CA PHE A 461 16.39 35.98 7.93
C PHE A 461 15.13 36.65 7.38
N SER A 462 14.60 36.12 6.28
CA SER A 462 13.28 36.50 5.75
C SER A 462 12.15 35.81 6.53
N ASN A 463 12.44 34.65 7.13
CA ASN A 463 11.57 33.93 8.06
C ASN A 463 12.41 33.16 9.07
N LEU A 464 12.04 33.23 10.33
CA LEU A 464 12.61 32.43 11.40
C LEU A 464 11.50 32.11 12.40
N LYS A 465 11.16 30.82 12.52
CA LYS A 465 10.04 30.37 13.35
C LYS A 465 10.42 29.12 14.12
N LEU A 466 10.28 29.18 15.43
CA LEU A 466 10.46 28.04 16.34
C LEU A 466 9.11 27.37 16.60
N ARG A 467 9.06 26.06 16.59
CA ARG A 467 7.86 25.24 16.83
C ARG A 467 8.12 24.18 17.89
N LEU A 468 7.18 24.00 18.80
CA LEU A 468 7.15 22.91 19.76
C LEU A 468 5.78 22.26 19.70
N SER A 469 5.72 20.94 19.56
CA SER A 469 4.46 20.21 19.59
C SER A 469 4.56 18.94 20.42
N TRP A 470 3.45 18.60 21.04
CA TRP A 470 3.22 17.35 21.76
C TRP A 470 1.83 16.83 21.45
N GLY A 471 1.69 15.51 21.40
CA GLY A 471 0.39 14.89 21.26
C GLY A 471 0.42 13.40 21.48
N VAL A 472 -0.76 12.85 21.65
CA VAL A 472 -1.01 11.41 21.76
C VAL A 472 -1.89 10.98 20.61
N ALA A 473 -1.53 9.89 19.94
CA ALA A 473 -2.37 9.20 18.97
C ALA A 473 -2.59 7.75 19.40
N GLY A 474 -3.75 7.21 19.08
CA GLY A 474 -4.06 5.80 19.34
C GLY A 474 -3.90 4.93 18.10
N ASN A 475 -3.83 3.62 18.30
CA ASN A 475 -3.97 2.63 17.27
C ASN A 475 -4.85 1.48 17.80
N SER A 476 -5.84 1.06 17.02
CA SER A 476 -6.72 -0.06 17.34
C SER A 476 -6.64 -1.17 16.28
N ALA A 477 -5.53 -1.22 15.53
CA ALA A 477 -5.36 -2.16 14.42
C ALA A 477 -5.11 -3.59 14.93
N ILE A 478 -6.17 -4.23 15.38
CA ILE A 478 -6.31 -5.67 15.63
C ILE A 478 -7.36 -6.22 14.68
N ASP A 479 -7.31 -7.52 14.44
CA ASP A 479 -8.33 -8.20 13.65
C ASP A 479 -9.70 -8.02 14.27
N ALA A 480 -10.73 -7.85 13.44
CA ALA A 480 -12.10 -7.82 13.90
C ALA A 480 -12.39 -9.11 14.69
N TYR A 481 -13.15 -8.95 15.78
CA TYR A 481 -13.54 -10.05 16.67
C TYR A 481 -12.41 -10.69 17.50
N ALA A 482 -11.16 -10.25 17.40
CA ALA A 482 -10.03 -10.79 18.16
C ALA A 482 -10.24 -10.77 19.69
N THR A 483 -11.09 -9.87 20.19
CA THR A 483 -11.46 -9.79 21.61
C THR A 483 -12.43 -10.89 22.08
N LEU A 484 -13.10 -11.59 21.15
CA LEU A 484 -14.14 -12.58 21.44
C LEU A 484 -13.60 -14.00 21.57
N GLY A 485 -12.37 -14.25 21.12
CA GLY A 485 -11.81 -15.59 20.97
C GLY A 485 -12.33 -16.30 19.72
N GLY A 486 -11.53 -17.18 19.18
CA GLY A 486 -11.81 -17.91 17.94
C GLY A 486 -12.20 -19.38 18.18
N LEU A 487 -13.01 -19.92 17.28
CA LEU A 487 -13.29 -21.35 17.19
C LEU A 487 -12.68 -21.91 15.90
N LYS A 488 -12.01 -23.04 15.99
CA LYS A 488 -11.55 -23.82 14.83
C LYS A 488 -12.35 -25.10 14.67
N LYS A 489 -12.62 -25.41 13.39
CA LYS A 489 -13.22 -26.67 12.99
C LYS A 489 -12.20 -27.80 13.15
N SER A 490 -12.61 -28.92 13.71
CA SER A 490 -11.87 -30.16 13.78
C SER A 490 -12.69 -31.29 13.20
N VAL A 491 -12.00 -32.25 12.59
CA VAL A 491 -12.62 -33.46 12.05
C VAL A 491 -12.23 -34.63 12.94
N TYR A 492 -13.21 -35.34 13.45
CA TYR A 492 -13.04 -36.57 14.23
C TYR A 492 -13.55 -37.75 13.42
N THR A 493 -12.85 -38.86 13.48
CA THR A 493 -13.23 -40.09 12.78
C THR A 493 -13.76 -41.11 13.78
N PHE A 494 -15.09 -41.30 13.80
CA PHE A 494 -15.78 -42.31 14.57
C PHE A 494 -16.59 -43.23 13.64
N GLY A 495 -15.88 -43.93 12.74
CA GLY A 495 -16.52 -44.71 11.67
C GLY A 495 -16.94 -43.88 10.46
N SER A 496 -17.32 -42.63 10.67
CA SER A 496 -17.50 -41.60 9.64
C SER A 496 -16.88 -40.28 10.12
N SER A 497 -16.56 -39.36 9.17
CA SER A 497 -16.04 -38.04 9.54
C SER A 497 -17.12 -37.21 10.23
N VAL A 498 -16.89 -36.83 11.47
CA VAL A 498 -17.75 -35.95 12.26
C VAL A 498 -17.05 -34.63 12.53
N TYR A 499 -17.75 -33.54 12.28
CA TYR A 499 -17.22 -32.19 12.50
C TYR A 499 -17.48 -31.72 13.93
N GLY A 500 -16.44 -31.23 14.59
CA GLY A 500 -16.51 -30.54 15.86
C GLY A 500 -15.85 -29.17 15.81
N TYR A 501 -16.02 -28.40 16.86
CA TYR A 501 -15.36 -27.10 17.03
C TYR A 501 -14.63 -27.08 18.36
N TYR A 502 -13.46 -26.46 18.39
CA TYR A 502 -12.72 -26.23 19.62
C TYR A 502 -12.27 -24.78 19.70
N PRO A 503 -12.15 -24.18 20.89
CA PRO A 503 -11.60 -22.86 21.06
C PRO A 503 -10.14 -22.81 20.57
N SER A 504 -9.84 -21.91 19.64
CA SER A 504 -8.49 -21.77 19.07
C SER A 504 -7.73 -20.57 19.62
N GLU A 505 -8.45 -19.60 20.15
CA GLU A 505 -7.92 -18.36 20.69
C GLU A 505 -8.62 -18.00 21.99
N ILE A 506 -7.88 -17.48 22.94
CA ILE A 506 -8.43 -17.01 24.21
C ILE A 506 -9.01 -15.60 24.01
N ALA A 507 -10.26 -15.41 24.42
CA ALA A 507 -10.87 -14.08 24.50
C ALA A 507 -10.10 -13.19 25.48
N ASN A 508 -9.77 -11.96 25.08
CA ASN A 508 -9.23 -10.96 26.00
C ASN A 508 -10.19 -9.76 26.10
N LYS A 509 -10.83 -9.64 27.26
CA LYS A 509 -11.81 -8.58 27.54
C LYS A 509 -11.18 -7.24 27.96
N ASP A 510 -9.86 -7.19 28.13
CA ASP A 510 -9.12 -6.01 28.58
C ASP A 510 -8.34 -5.34 27.46
N LEU A 511 -8.49 -5.83 26.20
CA LEU A 511 -7.81 -5.23 25.05
C LEU A 511 -8.25 -3.78 24.82
N THR A 512 -7.28 -2.90 24.85
CA THR A 512 -7.45 -1.45 24.69
C THR A 512 -6.50 -0.91 23.61
N TRP A 513 -6.49 0.40 23.44
CA TRP A 513 -5.71 1.14 22.46
C TRP A 513 -4.20 1.04 22.69
N GLU A 514 -3.41 0.83 21.62
CA GLU A 514 -2.02 1.26 21.62
C GLU A 514 -1.97 2.79 21.67
N LYS A 515 -1.01 3.36 22.39
CA LYS A 515 -0.85 4.81 22.53
C LYS A 515 0.54 5.25 22.14
N THR A 516 0.61 6.18 21.19
CA THR A 516 1.87 6.80 20.75
C THR A 516 1.90 8.25 21.20
N SER A 517 2.84 8.58 22.09
CA SER A 517 3.14 9.95 22.51
C SER A 517 4.34 10.47 21.73
N THR A 518 4.20 11.64 21.12
CA THR A 518 5.27 12.25 20.31
C THR A 518 5.53 13.69 20.75
N TRP A 519 6.80 14.02 20.95
CA TRP A 519 7.32 15.38 21.07
C TRP A 519 8.06 15.75 19.80
N ASN A 520 7.86 16.96 19.30
CA ASN A 520 8.58 17.49 18.15
C ASN A 520 9.00 18.93 18.39
N LEU A 521 10.27 19.23 18.15
CA LEU A 521 10.84 20.58 18.14
C LEU A 521 11.30 20.88 16.72
N GLY A 522 10.80 21.96 16.13
CA GLY A 522 11.07 22.34 14.75
C GLY A 522 11.53 23.78 14.62
N LEU A 523 12.45 24.03 13.71
CA LEU A 523 12.91 25.35 13.30
C LEU A 523 12.69 25.53 11.80
N ASP A 524 11.82 26.48 11.43
CA ASP A 524 11.62 26.91 10.05
C ASP A 524 12.47 28.15 9.80
N PHE A 525 13.25 28.17 8.75
CA PHE A 525 14.09 29.31 8.39
C PHE A 525 14.02 29.62 6.89
N SER A 526 14.20 30.90 6.59
CA SER A 526 14.42 31.38 5.23
C SER A 526 15.40 32.53 5.25
N ILE A 527 16.43 32.45 4.43
CA ILE A 527 17.53 33.43 4.35
C ILE A 527 17.74 33.92 2.91
N LEU A 528 18.54 34.96 2.76
CA LEU A 528 18.91 35.53 1.46
C LEU A 528 17.69 35.88 0.59
N ARG A 529 16.67 36.55 1.18
CA ARG A 529 15.42 36.92 0.50
C ARG A 529 14.71 35.69 -0.09
N ASN A 530 14.55 34.65 0.72
CA ASN A 530 13.92 33.35 0.38
C ASN A 530 14.65 32.50 -0.67
N ARG A 531 15.93 32.79 -0.96
CA ARG A 531 16.71 31.93 -1.85
C ARG A 531 17.09 30.60 -1.23
N ILE A 532 17.28 30.59 0.07
CA ILE A 532 17.51 29.36 0.84
C ILE A 532 16.45 29.30 1.90
N SER A 533 15.65 28.25 1.91
CA SER A 533 14.66 28.00 2.94
C SER A 533 14.70 26.54 3.37
N GLY A 534 14.32 26.25 4.58
CA GLY A 534 14.31 24.87 5.06
C GLY A 534 13.69 24.72 6.42
N THR A 535 13.63 23.48 6.85
CA THR A 535 13.17 23.08 8.18
C THR A 535 14.18 22.13 8.82
N ILE A 536 14.32 22.24 10.13
CA ILE A 536 15.05 21.28 10.96
C ILE A 536 14.08 20.82 12.02
N ASP A 537 13.73 19.54 12.02
CA ASP A 537 12.84 18.94 12.99
C ASP A 537 13.56 17.85 13.78
N THR A 538 13.38 17.82 15.09
CA THR A 538 13.81 16.71 15.95
C THR A 538 12.60 16.17 16.69
N TYR A 539 12.50 14.85 16.76
CA TYR A 539 11.35 14.19 17.37
C TYR A 539 11.73 13.00 18.23
N ILE A 540 10.89 12.74 19.22
CA ILE A 540 10.89 11.52 20.03
C ILE A 540 9.44 11.02 20.08
N SER A 541 9.23 9.78 19.66
CA SER A 541 7.94 9.11 19.59
C SER A 541 8.00 7.80 20.36
N GLN A 542 7.18 7.64 21.39
CA GLN A 542 7.10 6.44 22.22
C GLN A 542 5.72 5.83 22.09
N THR A 543 5.68 4.57 21.69
CA THR A 543 4.45 3.76 21.64
C THR A 543 4.44 2.80 22.81
N SER A 544 3.36 2.79 23.57
CA SER A 544 3.12 1.87 24.69
C SER A 544 1.87 1.04 24.43
N ASP A 545 1.72 -0.01 25.23
CA ASP A 545 0.57 -0.90 25.20
C ASP A 545 0.38 -1.54 23.81
N LEU A 546 1.50 -2.00 23.20
CA LEU A 546 1.49 -2.63 21.87
C LEU A 546 0.56 -3.84 21.87
N LEU A 547 -0.26 -3.95 20.84
CA LEU A 547 -1.18 -5.06 20.61
C LEU A 547 -0.40 -6.25 20.00
N LEU A 548 0.04 -7.17 20.85
CA LEU A 548 0.89 -8.30 20.46
C LEU A 548 0.31 -9.63 20.93
N PRO A 549 0.50 -10.73 20.15
CA PRO A 549 0.23 -12.08 20.61
C PRO A 549 1.31 -12.50 21.63
N SER A 550 0.92 -12.76 22.85
CA SER A 550 1.74 -13.36 23.89
C SER A 550 1.67 -14.88 23.79
N LEU A 551 2.81 -15.55 23.67
CA LEU A 551 2.87 -17.01 23.61
C LEU A 551 2.45 -17.62 24.95
N LEU A 552 1.71 -18.70 24.89
CA LEU A 552 1.24 -19.43 26.05
C LEU A 552 1.93 -20.81 26.14
N PRO A 553 2.12 -21.34 27.34
CA PRO A 553 2.55 -22.73 27.51
C PRO A 553 1.57 -23.69 26.82
N SER A 554 2.09 -24.73 26.14
CA SER A 554 1.30 -25.72 25.44
C SER A 554 0.30 -26.47 26.34
N SER A 555 0.55 -26.51 27.65
CA SER A 555 -0.37 -27.06 28.67
C SER A 555 -1.70 -26.31 28.76
N THR A 556 -1.79 -25.07 28.29
CA THR A 556 -3.05 -24.29 28.23
C THR A 556 -3.98 -24.75 27.12
N GLY A 557 -3.46 -25.49 26.12
CA GLY A 557 -4.19 -25.86 24.92
C GLY A 557 -4.26 -24.74 23.86
N TYR A 558 -3.65 -23.59 24.11
CA TYR A 558 -3.64 -22.41 23.22
C TYR A 558 -2.23 -22.01 22.85
N ALA A 559 -2.05 -21.51 21.63
CA ALA A 559 -0.75 -21.04 21.17
C ALA A 559 -0.41 -19.63 21.69
N SER A 560 -1.39 -18.74 21.72
CA SER A 560 -1.18 -17.34 22.10
C SER A 560 -2.48 -16.69 22.58
N VAL A 561 -2.34 -15.53 23.22
CA VAL A 561 -3.42 -14.60 23.55
C VAL A 561 -3.01 -13.18 23.16
N MET A 562 -3.91 -12.40 22.55
CA MET A 562 -3.66 -10.99 22.27
C MET A 562 -3.66 -10.17 23.56
N GLN A 563 -2.62 -9.36 23.76
CA GLN A 563 -2.46 -8.52 24.96
C GLN A 563 -1.85 -7.17 24.60
N ASN A 564 -2.10 -6.16 25.45
CA ASN A 564 -1.41 -4.87 25.39
C ASN A 564 -0.08 -4.98 26.15
N ILE A 565 1.01 -5.29 25.44
CA ILE A 565 2.34 -5.50 26.03
C ILE A 565 3.44 -4.88 25.17
N GLY A 566 4.51 -4.43 25.83
CA GLY A 566 5.69 -3.91 25.14
C GLY A 566 5.62 -2.41 24.82
N LYS A 567 6.76 -1.90 24.39
CA LYS A 567 6.95 -0.48 24.03
C LYS A 567 7.95 -0.40 22.88
N THR A 568 7.77 0.62 22.03
CA THR A 568 8.75 1.01 21.01
C THR A 568 9.07 2.49 21.13
N GLU A 569 10.28 2.87 20.74
CA GLU A 569 10.74 4.26 20.67
C GLU A 569 11.36 4.53 19.31
N ASN A 570 10.95 5.64 18.69
CA ASN A 570 11.54 6.19 17.48
C ASN A 570 11.98 7.63 17.75
N LYS A 571 13.21 7.96 17.41
CA LYS A 571 13.76 9.30 17.51
C LYS A 571 14.61 9.63 16.31
N GLY A 572 14.59 10.89 15.90
CA GLY A 572 15.33 11.29 14.71
C GLY A 572 15.42 12.79 14.54
N ILE A 573 16.25 13.16 13.56
CA ILE A 573 16.40 14.53 13.07
C ILE A 573 16.08 14.50 11.58
N GLU A 574 15.22 15.39 11.14
CA GLU A 574 14.86 15.60 9.73
C GLU A 574 15.32 17.00 9.32
N VAL A 575 15.96 17.08 8.17
CA VAL A 575 16.38 18.37 7.59
C VAL A 575 15.83 18.44 6.18
N THR A 576 15.12 19.52 5.88
CA THR A 576 14.67 19.84 4.53
C THR A 576 15.31 21.15 4.11
N LEU A 577 15.86 21.22 2.92
CA LEU A 577 16.51 22.40 2.39
C LEU A 577 16.06 22.63 0.96
N ASN A 578 15.49 23.81 0.71
CA ASN A 578 15.12 24.29 -0.62
C ASN A 578 16.02 25.43 -1.02
N THR A 579 16.64 25.34 -2.19
CA THR A 579 17.56 26.35 -2.69
C THR A 579 17.18 26.83 -4.07
N ILE A 580 17.16 28.14 -4.29
CA ILE A 580 16.94 28.77 -5.58
C ILE A 580 18.29 29.32 -6.07
N TRP A 581 18.97 28.57 -6.93
CA TRP A 581 20.28 28.95 -7.44
C TRP A 581 20.17 30.08 -8.46
N PHE A 582 19.27 29.94 -9.41
CA PHE A 582 19.01 30.91 -10.44
C PHE A 582 17.51 31.07 -10.67
N GLN A 583 17.08 32.32 -10.83
CA GLN A 583 15.70 32.64 -11.20
C GLN A 583 15.69 33.92 -12.04
N ASN A 584 15.28 33.77 -13.30
CA ASN A 584 15.00 34.88 -14.21
C ASN A 584 13.74 34.57 -15.04
N LYS A 585 13.38 35.47 -15.98
CA LYS A 585 12.17 35.30 -16.80
C LYS A 585 12.15 34.02 -17.66
N ASN A 586 13.32 33.50 -18.05
CA ASN A 586 13.45 32.40 -19.01
C ASN A 586 14.04 31.12 -18.41
N PHE A 587 14.65 31.21 -17.23
CA PHE A 587 15.35 30.08 -16.62
C PHE A 587 15.22 30.12 -15.09
N SER A 588 14.87 28.97 -14.51
CA SER A 588 14.81 28.75 -13.07
C SER A 588 15.51 27.44 -12.72
N TRP A 589 16.41 27.48 -11.74
CA TRP A 589 17.05 26.29 -11.17
C TRP A 589 16.88 26.28 -9.67
N ASN A 590 16.09 25.32 -9.21
CA ASN A 590 15.82 25.07 -7.79
C ASN A 590 16.33 23.67 -7.43
N THR A 591 16.70 23.47 -6.16
CA THR A 591 17.08 22.16 -5.65
C THR A 591 16.43 21.95 -4.29
N ASP A 592 15.81 20.79 -4.11
CA ASP A 592 15.15 20.35 -2.88
C ASP A 592 15.91 19.15 -2.32
N TRP A 593 16.29 19.23 -1.03
CA TRP A 593 17.05 18.19 -0.29
C TRP A 593 16.28 17.71 0.93
#